data_7ffa0e541279c01d2e8df86b55256e11
#
_entry.id   7ffa0e541279c01d2e8df86b55256e11
#
_cell.length_a   1.000
_cell.length_b   1.000
_cell.length_c   1.000
_cell.angle_alpha   90.00
_cell.angle_beta   90.00
_cell.angle_gamma   90.00
#
_symmetry.space_group_name_H-M   'P 1'
#
loop_
_entity.id
_entity.type
_entity.pdbx_description
1 polymer ?
#
loop_
_entity_poly.entity_id
_entity_poly.type
_entity_poly.pdbx_seq_one_letter_code
_entity_poly.pdbx_strand_id
1 'polypeptide(L)'
;MKKMNKMDFINKYTMIIVLVVLVCFFSIATGGTILMPMNISSLISQNAYVFILATGMLLCILTGGNIDLSVGSVVCFVGAIGAVLMVNCNMNFILAVIIMFIVGTLIGAFQGFWIAYVRIPPFIVTLAGMLAFRGLSNIVLDGMTVSIKDCTAFVNIFGGGADCYIPDFISNASVNVTCLIVGILAVALYLFLQIRGRLSKKRKGYEVEKPVVAILKMTLISLIMLAFTIALSLHKGIPTVLIWVMVVIVVYGYITSNTTFGRHFYAVGGNEKATKLSGINTNKVYFLAYTNMGFLAALAGMVTIARMTSAQPTYGQSYEMDAIGACFIGGASAYGGIGTVPGVIIGAILMGVINLGMSLMGVDQNWQKVVKGLVLLLAVIFDVVSKRNGKLISKN
;
A
#
# COMPACT_ATOMS: atom_id res chain seq x y z
N MET A 1 -30.21 -18.92 -1.19
CA MET A 1 -29.04 -18.37 -1.91
C MET A 1 -29.48 -17.92 -3.29
N LYS A 2 -29.55 -16.59 -3.56
CA LYS A 2 -29.68 -16.08 -4.94
C LYS A 2 -28.49 -16.63 -5.76
N LYS A 3 -28.76 -17.31 -6.87
CA LYS A 3 -27.72 -17.66 -7.85
C LYS A 3 -27.01 -16.36 -8.20
N MET A 4 -25.72 -16.26 -7.88
CA MET A 4 -24.90 -15.12 -8.28
C MET A 4 -24.97 -15.01 -9.80
N ASN A 5 -25.48 -13.90 -10.30
CA ASN A 5 -25.53 -13.64 -11.74
C ASN A 5 -24.08 -13.59 -12.26
N LYS A 6 -23.86 -13.95 -13.55
CA LYS A 6 -22.52 -13.86 -14.18
C LYS A 6 -21.91 -12.46 -13.99
N MET A 7 -22.75 -11.41 -14.01
CA MET A 7 -22.37 -10.03 -13.80
C MET A 7 -21.85 -9.76 -12.35
N ASP A 8 -22.52 -10.33 -11.34
CA ASP A 8 -22.10 -10.17 -9.93
C ASP A 8 -20.77 -10.90 -9.66
N PHE A 9 -20.55 -12.03 -10.33
CA PHE A 9 -19.28 -12.75 -10.26
C PHE A 9 -18.15 -11.96 -10.91
N ILE A 10 -18.36 -11.43 -12.11
CA ILE A 10 -17.38 -10.60 -12.81
C ILE A 10 -17.04 -9.38 -11.94
N ASN A 11 -18.01 -8.62 -11.48
CA ASN A 11 -17.79 -7.40 -10.66
C ASN A 11 -17.00 -7.70 -9.39
N LYS A 12 -17.23 -8.85 -8.74
CA LYS A 12 -16.54 -9.25 -7.51
C LYS A 12 -15.06 -9.63 -7.74
N TYR A 13 -14.75 -10.22 -8.90
CA TYR A 13 -13.41 -10.74 -9.18
C TYR A 13 -12.66 -9.96 -10.27
N THR A 14 -13.22 -8.85 -10.76
CA THR A 14 -12.64 -8.03 -11.84
C THR A 14 -11.17 -7.68 -11.56
N MET A 15 -10.84 -7.25 -10.33
CA MET A 15 -9.47 -6.84 -9.98
C MET A 15 -8.46 -8.00 -10.06
N ILE A 16 -8.88 -9.18 -9.63
CA ILE A 16 -8.04 -10.39 -9.71
C ILE A 16 -7.86 -10.81 -11.17
N ILE A 17 -8.94 -10.73 -11.96
CA ILE A 17 -8.88 -11.06 -13.40
C ILE A 17 -7.92 -10.10 -14.12
N VAL A 18 -8.03 -8.80 -13.88
CA VAL A 18 -7.13 -7.79 -14.46
C VAL A 18 -5.67 -8.04 -14.04
N LEU A 19 -5.43 -8.37 -12.76
CA LEU A 19 -4.08 -8.71 -12.29
C LEU A 19 -3.52 -9.92 -13.04
N VAL A 20 -4.30 -11.01 -13.18
CA VAL A 20 -3.86 -12.20 -13.90
C VAL A 20 -3.58 -11.90 -15.37
N VAL A 21 -4.45 -11.14 -16.04
CA VAL A 21 -4.27 -10.73 -17.45
C VAL A 21 -2.97 -9.91 -17.61
N LEU A 22 -2.69 -8.97 -16.70
CA LEU A 22 -1.47 -8.17 -16.76
C LEU A 22 -0.21 -9.00 -16.47
N VAL A 23 -0.27 -9.91 -15.49
CA VAL A 23 0.86 -10.82 -15.23
C VAL A 23 1.14 -11.70 -16.45
N CYS A 24 0.09 -12.25 -17.10
CA CYS A 24 0.25 -13.02 -18.34
C CYS A 24 0.82 -12.15 -19.47
N PHE A 25 0.31 -10.95 -19.66
CA PHE A 25 0.79 -10.02 -20.69
C PHE A 25 2.29 -9.71 -20.50
N PHE A 26 2.69 -9.27 -19.29
CA PHE A 26 4.10 -8.98 -19.02
C PHE A 26 4.97 -10.24 -19.03
N SER A 27 4.43 -11.40 -18.64
CA SER A 27 5.17 -12.66 -18.72
C SER A 27 5.51 -13.00 -20.18
N ILE A 28 4.57 -12.83 -21.09
CA ILE A 28 4.80 -13.04 -22.53
C ILE A 28 5.76 -11.98 -23.08
N ALA A 29 5.51 -10.70 -22.79
CA ALA A 29 6.28 -9.56 -23.28
C ALA A 29 7.73 -9.56 -22.81
N THR A 30 8.02 -10.11 -21.60
CA THR A 30 9.37 -10.19 -21.03
C THR A 30 10.01 -11.58 -21.19
N GLY A 31 9.40 -12.49 -21.97
CA GLY A 31 9.91 -13.86 -22.13
C GLY A 31 9.99 -14.64 -20.81
N GLY A 32 9.05 -14.42 -19.89
CA GLY A 32 8.98 -15.07 -18.58
C GLY A 32 9.86 -14.44 -17.50
N THR A 33 10.68 -13.47 -17.84
CA THR A 33 11.62 -12.84 -16.91
C THR A 33 10.95 -12.23 -15.68
N ILE A 34 9.74 -11.67 -15.79
CA ILE A 34 9.01 -11.08 -14.67
C ILE A 34 8.69 -12.10 -13.55
N LEU A 35 8.58 -13.40 -13.89
CA LEU A 35 8.29 -14.47 -12.94
C LEU A 35 9.53 -15.05 -12.28
N MET A 36 10.72 -14.61 -12.65
CA MET A 36 11.96 -15.08 -12.02
C MET A 36 11.99 -14.69 -10.53
N PRO A 37 12.53 -15.57 -9.65
CA PRO A 37 12.60 -15.34 -8.20
C PRO A 37 13.17 -13.97 -7.81
N MET A 38 14.22 -13.53 -8.48
CA MET A 38 14.85 -12.21 -8.31
C MET A 38 13.85 -11.08 -8.58
N ASN A 39 13.05 -11.17 -9.64
CA ASN A 39 12.10 -10.12 -10.02
C ASN A 39 10.85 -10.09 -9.12
N ILE A 40 10.42 -11.25 -8.63
CA ILE A 40 9.35 -11.33 -7.60
C ILE A 40 9.82 -10.65 -6.31
N SER A 41 11.04 -10.91 -5.87
CA SER A 41 11.62 -10.22 -4.70
C SER A 41 11.79 -8.72 -4.95
N SER A 42 12.27 -8.34 -6.14
CA SER A 42 12.41 -6.94 -6.56
C SER A 42 11.09 -6.20 -6.61
N LEU A 43 10.00 -6.85 -7.05
CA LEU A 43 8.66 -6.28 -7.07
C LEU A 43 8.25 -5.79 -5.67
N ILE A 44 8.51 -6.59 -4.63
CA ILE A 44 8.19 -6.20 -3.25
C ILE A 44 9.06 -5.03 -2.81
N SER A 45 10.37 -5.18 -2.96
CA SER A 45 11.32 -4.19 -2.46
C SER A 45 11.19 -2.84 -3.18
N GLN A 46 10.91 -2.87 -4.50
CA GLN A 46 10.73 -1.67 -5.31
C GLN A 46 9.41 -0.96 -5.04
N ASN A 47 8.36 -1.70 -4.73
CA ASN A 47 7.03 -1.14 -4.55
C ASN A 47 6.56 -1.13 -3.07
N ALA A 48 7.47 -1.34 -2.11
CA ALA A 48 7.16 -1.30 -0.69
C ALA A 48 6.46 0.00 -0.28
N TYR A 49 6.91 1.14 -0.82
CA TYR A 49 6.29 2.43 -0.59
C TYR A 49 4.83 2.48 -1.07
N VAL A 50 4.49 1.79 -2.17
CA VAL A 50 3.11 1.75 -2.68
C VAL A 50 2.19 1.06 -1.68
N PHE A 51 2.61 -0.08 -1.12
CA PHE A 51 1.82 -0.81 -0.12
C PHE A 51 1.56 0.05 1.12
N ILE A 52 2.59 0.76 1.59
CA ILE A 52 2.51 1.61 2.78
C ILE A 52 1.61 2.83 2.51
N LEU A 53 1.90 3.58 1.44
CA LEU A 53 1.18 4.81 1.10
C LEU A 53 -0.27 4.54 0.69
N ALA A 54 -0.53 3.48 -0.10
CA ALA A 54 -1.87 3.14 -0.52
C ALA A 54 -2.77 2.73 0.66
N THR A 55 -2.19 2.09 1.69
CA THR A 55 -2.93 1.76 2.91
C THR A 55 -3.36 3.02 3.67
N GLY A 56 -2.50 4.04 3.76
CA GLY A 56 -2.84 5.34 4.34
C GLY A 56 -3.82 6.13 3.46
N MET A 57 -3.58 6.13 2.15
CA MET A 57 -4.42 6.79 1.16
C MET A 57 -5.86 6.25 1.17
N LEU A 58 -6.02 4.93 1.43
CA LEU A 58 -7.34 4.35 1.60
C LEU A 58 -8.15 5.05 2.69
N LEU A 59 -7.55 5.39 3.84
CA LEU A 59 -8.28 6.08 4.92
C LEU A 59 -8.71 7.49 4.48
N CYS A 60 -7.89 8.21 3.73
CA CYS A 60 -8.27 9.51 3.16
C CYS A 60 -9.41 9.35 2.15
N ILE A 61 -9.33 8.38 1.23
CA ILE A 61 -10.36 8.13 0.22
C ILE A 61 -11.67 7.71 0.89
N LEU A 62 -11.63 6.88 1.92
CA LEU A 62 -12.82 6.45 2.65
C LEU A 62 -13.61 7.62 3.24
N THR A 63 -12.99 8.77 3.57
CA THR A 63 -13.69 9.93 4.15
C THR A 63 -14.47 10.78 3.15
N GLY A 64 -14.74 10.31 1.93
CA GLY A 64 -15.53 11.03 0.94
C GLY A 64 -14.84 11.18 -0.41
N GLY A 65 -13.94 10.25 -0.77
CA GLY A 65 -13.18 10.30 -2.01
C GLY A 65 -12.01 11.30 -1.99
N ASN A 66 -11.62 11.73 -0.80
CA ASN A 66 -10.52 12.68 -0.61
C ASN A 66 -9.18 12.02 -0.90
N ILE A 67 -8.31 12.72 -1.60
CA ILE A 67 -6.96 12.26 -1.94
C ILE A 67 -5.92 13.17 -1.31
N ASP A 68 -4.74 12.63 -1.06
CA ASP A 68 -3.57 13.39 -0.62
C ASP A 68 -2.50 13.37 -1.71
N LEU A 69 -2.32 14.51 -2.37
CA LEU A 69 -1.32 14.68 -3.42
C LEU A 69 0.08 14.95 -2.89
N SER A 70 0.21 15.31 -1.61
CA SER A 70 1.49 15.70 -1.02
C SER A 70 2.38 14.53 -0.64
N VAL A 71 1.84 13.32 -0.57
CA VAL A 71 2.50 12.15 0.04
C VAL A 71 3.89 11.87 -0.51
N GLY A 72 4.08 11.98 -1.84
CA GLY A 72 5.38 11.78 -2.46
C GLY A 72 6.40 12.85 -2.06
N SER A 73 5.96 14.10 -1.91
CA SER A 73 6.81 15.21 -1.45
C SER A 73 7.12 15.11 0.05
N VAL A 74 6.17 14.63 0.86
CA VAL A 74 6.38 14.36 2.28
C VAL A 74 7.38 13.22 2.48
N VAL A 75 7.27 12.14 1.70
CA VAL A 75 8.25 11.04 1.65
C VAL A 75 9.66 11.57 1.40
N CYS A 76 9.80 12.42 0.38
CA CYS A 76 11.08 13.05 0.02
C CYS A 76 11.61 13.92 1.15
N PHE A 77 10.79 14.81 1.71
CA PHE A 77 11.18 15.76 2.74
C PHE A 77 11.58 15.07 4.04
N VAL A 78 10.79 14.11 4.51
CA VAL A 78 11.12 13.32 5.70
C VAL A 78 12.39 12.52 5.47
N GLY A 79 12.56 11.91 4.28
CA GLY A 79 13.79 11.22 3.91
C GLY A 79 15.01 12.13 3.88
N ALA A 80 14.87 13.35 3.36
CA ALA A 80 15.91 14.38 3.36
C ALA A 80 16.36 14.73 4.78
N ILE A 81 15.40 15.01 5.68
CA ILE A 81 15.69 15.29 7.10
C ILE A 81 16.43 14.12 7.73
N GLY A 82 15.95 12.89 7.55
CA GLY A 82 16.60 11.71 8.12
C GLY A 82 18.04 11.54 7.66
N ALA A 83 18.31 11.70 6.36
CA ALA A 83 19.66 11.60 5.81
C ALA A 83 20.59 12.68 6.35
N VAL A 84 20.15 13.93 6.38
CA VAL A 84 20.94 15.04 6.92
C VAL A 84 21.23 14.86 8.42
N LEU A 85 20.25 14.42 9.21
CA LEU A 85 20.46 14.16 10.64
C LEU A 85 21.47 13.04 10.87
N MET A 86 21.39 11.94 10.11
CA MET A 86 22.30 10.81 10.31
C MET A 86 23.70 11.07 9.76
N VAL A 87 23.83 11.75 8.61
CA VAL A 87 25.13 11.92 7.92
C VAL A 87 25.80 13.24 8.32
N ASN A 88 25.11 14.38 8.14
CA ASN A 88 25.71 15.68 8.34
C ASN A 88 25.80 16.05 9.84
N CYS A 89 24.78 15.67 10.63
CA CYS A 89 24.76 15.94 12.07
C CYS A 89 25.32 14.77 12.90
N ASN A 90 25.73 13.64 12.29
CA ASN A 90 26.20 12.44 12.96
C ASN A 90 25.25 11.95 14.10
N MET A 91 23.95 12.14 13.93
CA MET A 91 22.95 11.76 14.91
C MET A 91 22.74 10.26 14.95
N ASN A 92 22.48 9.72 16.15
CA ASN A 92 22.09 8.32 16.29
C ASN A 92 20.84 8.03 15.45
N PHE A 93 20.86 6.94 14.70
CA PHE A 93 19.78 6.59 13.77
C PHE A 93 18.43 6.41 14.47
N ILE A 94 18.38 5.96 15.75
CA ILE A 94 17.13 5.82 16.50
C ILE A 94 16.47 7.18 16.71
N LEU A 95 17.27 8.20 17.10
CA LEU A 95 16.76 9.57 17.26
C LEU A 95 16.30 10.14 15.91
N ALA A 96 17.07 9.91 14.85
CA ALA A 96 16.68 10.33 13.50
C ALA A 96 15.34 9.71 13.08
N VAL A 97 15.14 8.41 13.32
CA VAL A 97 13.86 7.70 13.03
C VAL A 97 12.69 8.32 13.82
N ILE A 98 12.88 8.60 15.11
CA ILE A 98 11.85 9.23 15.95
C ILE A 98 11.49 10.61 15.38
N ILE A 99 12.49 11.43 15.03
CA ILE A 99 12.27 12.75 14.43
C ILE A 99 11.55 12.63 13.10
N MET A 100 11.93 11.69 12.25
CA MET A 100 11.25 11.44 10.97
C MET A 100 9.76 11.13 11.17
N PHE A 101 9.41 10.27 12.12
CA PHE A 101 8.01 9.98 12.44
C PHE A 101 7.26 11.20 12.98
N ILE A 102 7.89 11.98 13.88
CA ILE A 102 7.30 13.20 14.42
C ILE A 102 7.04 14.21 13.31
N VAL A 103 8.04 14.48 12.47
CA VAL A 103 7.91 15.44 11.36
C VAL A 103 6.81 15.03 10.39
N GLY A 104 6.79 13.76 9.92
CA GLY A 104 5.75 13.30 9.01
C GLY A 104 4.36 13.36 9.63
N THR A 105 4.23 12.98 10.91
CA THR A 105 2.95 13.06 11.64
C THR A 105 2.49 14.51 11.82
N LEU A 106 3.39 15.43 12.14
CA LEU A 106 3.09 16.86 12.26
C LEU A 106 2.67 17.47 10.93
N ILE A 107 3.31 17.08 9.82
CA ILE A 107 2.90 17.51 8.48
C ILE A 107 1.49 17.05 8.19
N GLY A 108 1.19 15.76 8.43
CA GLY A 108 -0.15 15.23 8.26
C GLY A 108 -1.18 15.91 9.16
N ALA A 109 -0.82 16.20 10.41
CA ALA A 109 -1.67 16.94 11.35
C ALA A 109 -1.89 18.39 10.88
N PHE A 110 -0.87 19.08 10.40
CA PHE A 110 -0.97 20.42 9.83
C PHE A 110 -1.96 20.45 8.65
N GLN A 111 -1.79 19.56 7.68
CA GLN A 111 -2.72 19.47 6.55
C GLN A 111 -4.12 19.06 7.00
N GLY A 112 -4.21 18.08 7.90
CA GLY A 112 -5.46 17.62 8.47
C GLY A 112 -6.21 18.72 9.23
N PHE A 113 -5.53 19.66 9.88
CA PHE A 113 -6.15 20.80 10.53
C PHE A 113 -6.89 21.69 9.52
N TRP A 114 -6.25 22.11 8.45
CA TRP A 114 -6.88 22.96 7.44
C TRP A 114 -8.06 22.27 6.74
N ILE A 115 -7.94 20.96 6.49
CA ILE A 115 -9.00 20.19 5.84
C ILE A 115 -10.17 19.95 6.78
N ALA A 116 -9.90 19.54 8.02
CA ALA A 116 -10.93 19.08 8.94
C ALA A 116 -11.66 20.22 9.65
N TYR A 117 -10.93 21.23 10.10
CA TYR A 117 -11.50 22.28 10.96
C TYR A 117 -11.78 23.56 10.19
N VAL A 118 -10.89 23.95 9.27
CA VAL A 118 -11.10 25.14 8.42
C VAL A 118 -11.96 24.81 7.18
N ARG A 119 -12.05 23.50 6.83
CA ARG A 119 -12.87 23.01 5.70
C ARG A 119 -12.36 23.46 4.34
N ILE A 120 -11.07 23.69 4.20
CA ILE A 120 -10.46 23.91 2.89
C ILE A 120 -10.52 22.59 2.10
N PRO A 121 -10.88 22.61 0.82
CA PRO A 121 -10.89 21.41 -0.01
C PRO A 121 -9.55 20.67 0.03
N PRO A 122 -9.56 19.35 0.28
CA PRO A 122 -8.35 18.54 0.44
C PRO A 122 -7.35 18.68 -0.71
N PHE A 123 -7.84 18.73 -1.94
CA PHE A 123 -7.03 18.94 -3.14
C PHE A 123 -6.16 20.20 -3.05
N ILE A 124 -6.72 21.32 -2.57
CA ILE A 124 -5.97 22.60 -2.47
C ILE A 124 -4.86 22.49 -1.44
N VAL A 125 -5.19 21.98 -0.25
CA VAL A 125 -4.21 21.87 0.86
C VAL A 125 -3.07 20.92 0.48
N THR A 126 -3.40 19.76 -0.09
CA THR A 126 -2.39 18.76 -0.42
C THR A 126 -1.56 19.13 -1.65
N LEU A 127 -2.14 19.83 -2.62
CA LEU A 127 -1.39 20.39 -3.76
C LEU A 127 -0.39 21.47 -3.29
N ALA A 128 -0.83 22.37 -2.41
CA ALA A 128 0.06 23.36 -1.81
C ALA A 128 1.17 22.67 -1.00
N GLY A 129 0.82 21.65 -0.22
CA GLY A 129 1.78 20.82 0.50
C GLY A 129 2.77 20.10 -0.41
N MET A 130 2.30 19.57 -1.53
CA MET A 130 3.16 18.92 -2.53
C MET A 130 4.26 19.88 -3.03
N LEU A 131 3.91 21.10 -3.35
CA LEU A 131 4.88 22.10 -3.82
C LEU A 131 5.81 22.57 -2.68
N ALA A 132 5.25 22.87 -1.50
CA ALA A 132 6.01 23.36 -0.37
C ALA A 132 7.02 22.30 0.13
N PHE A 133 6.60 21.06 0.38
CA PHE A 133 7.49 20.01 0.87
C PHE A 133 8.49 19.54 -0.20
N ARG A 134 8.17 19.65 -1.48
CA ARG A 134 9.14 19.43 -2.56
C ARG A 134 10.24 20.51 -2.55
N GLY A 135 9.86 21.78 -2.41
CA GLY A 135 10.81 22.88 -2.25
C GLY A 135 11.69 22.74 -1.00
N LEU A 136 11.06 22.44 0.15
CA LEU A 136 11.77 22.24 1.41
C LEU A 136 12.75 21.06 1.35
N SER A 137 12.39 19.96 0.68
CA SER A 137 13.31 18.83 0.52
C SER A 137 14.56 19.20 -0.27
N ASN A 138 14.41 20.05 -1.29
CA ASN A 138 15.52 20.56 -2.07
C ASN A 138 16.43 21.50 -1.23
N ILE A 139 15.83 22.37 -0.42
CA ILE A 139 16.56 23.26 0.49
C ILE A 139 17.35 22.46 1.54
N VAL A 140 16.72 21.45 2.18
CA VAL A 140 17.37 20.63 3.22
C VAL A 140 18.54 19.83 2.66
N LEU A 141 18.46 19.38 1.42
CA LEU A 141 19.53 18.64 0.74
C LEU A 141 20.52 19.54 -0.02
N ASP A 142 20.30 20.87 -0.03
CA ASP A 142 21.09 21.84 -0.82
C ASP A 142 21.24 21.41 -2.29
N GLY A 143 20.14 20.84 -2.86
CA GLY A 143 20.11 20.30 -4.21
C GLY A 143 20.98 19.06 -4.44
N MET A 144 21.66 18.56 -3.42
CA MET A 144 22.64 17.48 -3.50
C MET A 144 22.04 16.13 -3.09
N THR A 145 22.74 15.06 -3.47
CA THR A 145 22.45 13.70 -3.01
C THR A 145 23.26 13.42 -1.74
N VAL A 146 22.59 13.03 -0.66
CA VAL A 146 23.23 12.61 0.59
C VAL A 146 23.23 11.10 0.67
N SER A 147 24.42 10.48 0.67
CA SER A 147 24.58 9.02 0.80
C SER A 147 24.46 8.58 2.26
N ILE A 148 23.66 7.55 2.52
CA ILE A 148 23.49 6.94 3.85
C ILE A 148 24.03 5.51 3.91
N LYS A 149 24.93 5.14 2.98
CA LYS A 149 25.51 3.77 2.91
C LYS A 149 26.16 3.35 4.22
N ASP A 150 26.80 4.29 4.91
CA ASP A 150 27.53 4.04 6.16
C ASP A 150 26.59 3.90 7.36
N CYS A 151 25.32 4.30 7.23
CA CYS A 151 24.28 4.10 8.24
C CYS A 151 23.72 2.68 8.19
N THR A 152 24.57 1.67 8.29
CA THR A 152 24.22 0.24 8.06
C THR A 152 23.07 -0.25 8.92
N ALA A 153 22.98 0.16 10.19
CA ALA A 153 21.89 -0.23 11.09
C ALA A 153 20.52 0.27 10.57
N PHE A 154 20.44 1.53 10.13
CA PHE A 154 19.22 2.10 9.54
C PHE A 154 18.87 1.39 8.23
N VAL A 155 19.84 1.23 7.33
CA VAL A 155 19.66 0.57 6.02
C VAL A 155 19.14 -0.85 6.21
N ASN A 156 19.72 -1.63 7.12
CA ASN A 156 19.33 -3.02 7.37
C ASN A 156 17.91 -3.13 7.98
N ILE A 157 17.54 -2.25 8.90
CA ILE A 157 16.22 -2.27 9.55
C ILE A 157 15.10 -1.92 8.55
N PHE A 158 15.30 -0.93 7.69
CA PHE A 158 14.27 -0.47 6.75
C PHE A 158 14.34 -1.13 5.38
N GLY A 159 15.17 -2.17 5.22
CA GLY A 159 15.18 -3.03 4.04
C GLY A 159 15.93 -2.42 2.85
N GLY A 160 17.05 -1.76 3.12
CA GLY A 160 17.84 -1.06 2.13
C GLY A 160 18.86 -1.92 1.40
N GLY A 161 19.17 -1.50 0.17
CA GLY A 161 20.18 -2.12 -0.64
C GLY A 161 19.77 -3.46 -1.28
N ALA A 162 20.66 -3.99 -2.11
CA ALA A 162 20.42 -5.23 -2.85
C ALA A 162 20.54 -6.51 -2.01
N ASP A 163 21.10 -6.41 -0.81
CA ASP A 163 21.47 -7.55 0.04
C ASP A 163 20.75 -7.59 1.38
N CYS A 164 19.74 -6.74 1.59
CA CYS A 164 19.02 -6.65 2.86
C CYS A 164 17.88 -7.68 2.94
N TYR A 165 18.27 -8.90 3.26
CA TYR A 165 17.39 -10.06 3.44
C TYR A 165 17.56 -10.64 4.84
N ILE A 166 16.54 -11.35 5.32
CA ILE A 166 16.66 -12.13 6.54
C ILE A 166 17.64 -13.27 6.29
N PRO A 167 18.73 -13.39 7.08
CA PRO A 167 19.73 -14.42 6.89
C PRO A 167 19.13 -15.83 7.08
N ASP A 168 19.70 -16.81 6.41
CA ASP A 168 19.36 -18.20 6.68
C ASP A 168 20.07 -18.65 7.97
N PHE A 169 19.28 -18.98 9.00
CA PHE A 169 19.78 -19.43 10.30
C PHE A 169 20.00 -20.95 10.37
N ILE A 170 19.59 -21.69 9.34
CA ILE A 170 19.49 -23.14 9.38
C ILE A 170 20.47 -23.82 8.43
N SER A 171 20.65 -23.28 7.24
CA SER A 171 21.52 -23.88 6.23
C SER A 171 22.22 -22.83 5.38
N ASN A 172 23.39 -23.24 4.82
CA ASN A 172 24.12 -22.46 3.82
C ASN A 172 23.84 -22.99 2.41
N ALA A 173 22.68 -23.57 2.17
CA ALA A 173 22.27 -24.11 0.88
C ALA A 173 21.88 -23.02 -0.12
N SER A 174 21.71 -23.38 -1.37
CA SER A 174 21.24 -22.49 -2.43
C SER A 174 19.77 -22.01 -2.22
N VAL A 175 19.05 -22.63 -1.31
CA VAL A 175 17.66 -22.35 -0.96
C VAL A 175 17.60 -21.88 0.48
N ASN A 176 16.99 -20.72 0.72
CA ASN A 176 16.84 -20.18 2.07
C ASN A 176 15.78 -20.97 2.87
N VAL A 177 16.23 -21.84 3.75
CA VAL A 177 15.37 -22.74 4.55
C VAL A 177 14.57 -21.95 5.59
N THR A 178 15.13 -20.91 6.18
CA THR A 178 14.40 -20.03 7.11
C THR A 178 13.17 -19.42 6.43
N CYS A 179 13.31 -18.97 5.19
CA CYS A 179 12.19 -18.44 4.41
C CYS A 179 11.09 -19.49 4.20
N LEU A 180 11.45 -20.73 3.86
CA LEU A 180 10.49 -21.83 3.68
C LEU A 180 9.71 -22.12 4.96
N ILE A 181 10.39 -22.21 6.10
CA ILE A 181 9.74 -22.47 7.40
C ILE A 181 8.78 -21.34 7.74
N VAL A 182 9.19 -20.08 7.62
CA VAL A 182 8.32 -18.92 7.86
C VAL A 182 7.10 -18.96 6.94
N GLY A 183 7.27 -19.29 5.66
CA GLY A 183 6.18 -19.41 4.72
C GLY A 183 5.20 -20.54 5.05
N ILE A 184 5.70 -21.71 5.42
CA ILE A 184 4.86 -22.85 5.87
C ILE A 184 4.08 -22.46 7.14
N LEU A 185 4.73 -21.80 8.11
CA LEU A 185 4.07 -21.32 9.32
C LEU A 185 3.00 -20.27 8.99
N ALA A 186 3.25 -19.37 8.04
CA ALA A 186 2.27 -18.38 7.59
C ALA A 186 1.04 -19.06 6.97
N VAL A 187 1.24 -20.08 6.13
CA VAL A 187 0.14 -20.87 5.55
C VAL A 187 -0.63 -21.62 6.62
N ALA A 188 0.05 -22.25 7.57
CA ALA A 188 -0.58 -22.96 8.67
C ALA A 188 -1.42 -22.01 9.54
N LEU A 189 -0.89 -20.83 9.85
CA LEU A 189 -1.61 -19.78 10.58
C LEU A 189 -2.84 -19.30 9.81
N TYR A 190 -2.69 -19.05 8.50
CA TYR A 190 -3.81 -18.67 7.62
C TYR A 190 -4.93 -19.71 7.66
N LEU A 191 -4.59 -20.99 7.46
CA LEU A 191 -5.57 -22.09 7.50
C LEU A 191 -6.24 -22.21 8.88
N PHE A 192 -5.45 -22.11 9.95
CA PHE A 192 -5.98 -22.14 11.32
C PHE A 192 -6.99 -21.02 11.57
N LEU A 193 -6.67 -19.77 11.18
CA LEU A 193 -7.55 -18.62 11.36
C LEU A 193 -8.84 -18.75 10.52
N GLN A 194 -8.76 -19.25 9.29
CA GLN A 194 -9.92 -19.45 8.43
C GLN A 194 -10.84 -20.55 8.98
N ILE A 195 -10.28 -21.68 9.42
CA ILE A 195 -11.04 -22.79 9.99
C ILE A 195 -11.70 -22.34 11.30
N ARG A 196 -10.94 -21.70 12.21
CA ARG A 196 -11.47 -21.17 13.48
C ARG A 196 -12.58 -20.14 13.25
N GLY A 197 -12.39 -19.21 12.32
CA GLY A 197 -13.39 -18.22 11.96
C GLY A 197 -14.69 -18.85 11.43
N ARG A 198 -14.55 -19.87 10.58
CA ARG A 198 -15.68 -20.63 10.04
C ARG A 198 -16.44 -21.40 11.12
N LEU A 199 -15.73 -22.08 12.00
CA LEU A 199 -16.32 -22.84 13.12
C LEU A 199 -17.05 -21.89 14.08
N SER A 200 -16.46 -20.73 14.39
CA SER A 200 -17.08 -19.71 15.24
C SER A 200 -18.38 -19.18 14.62
N LYS A 201 -18.39 -18.86 13.32
CA LYS A 201 -19.61 -18.41 12.61
C LYS A 201 -20.69 -19.49 12.63
N LYS A 202 -20.33 -20.76 12.36
CA LYS A 202 -21.26 -21.89 12.42
C LYS A 202 -21.84 -22.07 13.82
N ARG A 203 -21.01 -21.97 14.87
CA ARG A 203 -21.45 -22.08 16.28
C ARG A 203 -22.42 -20.98 16.69
N LYS A 204 -22.27 -19.77 16.10
CA LYS A 204 -23.15 -18.61 16.34
C LYS A 204 -24.41 -18.60 15.48
N GLY A 205 -24.67 -19.64 14.68
CA GLY A 205 -25.84 -19.75 13.81
C GLY A 205 -25.80 -18.89 12.54
N TYR A 206 -24.65 -18.29 12.21
CA TYR A 206 -24.51 -17.54 10.97
C TYR A 206 -24.41 -18.47 9.75
N GLU A 207 -24.98 -18.04 8.64
CA GLU A 207 -24.77 -18.73 7.36
C GLU A 207 -23.29 -18.76 6.98
N VAL A 208 -22.78 -19.93 6.63
CA VAL A 208 -21.40 -20.13 6.16
C VAL A 208 -21.39 -20.62 4.72
N GLU A 209 -20.38 -20.23 3.96
CA GLU A 209 -20.18 -20.70 2.57
C GLU A 209 -20.20 -22.24 2.52
N LYS A 210 -20.60 -22.79 1.36
CA LYS A 210 -20.57 -24.24 1.14
C LYS A 210 -19.16 -24.80 1.41
N PRO A 211 -19.03 -26.00 2.05
CA PRO A 211 -17.72 -26.54 2.42
C PRO A 211 -16.74 -26.62 1.24
N VAL A 212 -17.24 -27.09 0.09
CA VAL A 212 -16.42 -27.25 -1.13
C VAL A 212 -15.83 -25.90 -1.60
N VAL A 213 -16.65 -24.85 -1.62
CA VAL A 213 -16.20 -23.51 -2.05
C VAL A 213 -15.16 -22.95 -1.09
N ALA A 214 -15.37 -23.14 0.23
CA ALA A 214 -14.43 -22.68 1.23
C ALA A 214 -13.09 -23.44 1.17
N ILE A 215 -13.13 -24.77 0.97
CA ILE A 215 -11.92 -25.59 0.81
C ILE A 215 -11.17 -25.15 -0.45
N LEU A 216 -11.84 -25.05 -1.60
CA LEU A 216 -11.21 -24.62 -2.84
C LEU A 216 -10.51 -23.26 -2.70
N LYS A 217 -11.18 -22.30 -2.06
CA LYS A 217 -10.64 -20.96 -1.81
C LYS A 217 -9.41 -21.00 -0.89
N MET A 218 -9.50 -21.76 0.21
CA MET A 218 -8.38 -21.92 1.14
C MET A 218 -7.18 -22.59 0.47
N THR A 219 -7.41 -23.66 -0.31
CA THR A 219 -6.36 -24.38 -1.05
C THR A 219 -5.70 -23.46 -2.09
N LEU A 220 -6.48 -22.72 -2.88
CA LEU A 220 -5.95 -21.81 -3.89
C LEU A 220 -5.05 -20.72 -3.25
N ILE A 221 -5.52 -20.08 -2.20
CA ILE A 221 -4.73 -19.05 -1.51
C ILE A 221 -3.46 -19.66 -0.88
N SER A 222 -3.56 -20.84 -0.28
CA SER A 222 -2.39 -21.53 0.29
C SER A 222 -1.35 -21.88 -0.78
N LEU A 223 -1.79 -22.33 -1.96
CA LEU A 223 -0.90 -22.61 -3.08
C LEU A 223 -0.19 -21.35 -3.58
N ILE A 224 -0.90 -20.22 -3.68
CA ILE A 224 -0.31 -18.94 -4.06
C ILE A 224 0.73 -18.50 -3.02
N MET A 225 0.42 -18.61 -1.72
CA MET A 225 1.35 -18.29 -0.65
C MET A 225 2.60 -19.17 -0.68
N LEU A 226 2.44 -20.48 -0.91
CA LEU A 226 3.58 -21.40 -1.02
C LEU A 226 4.43 -21.11 -2.26
N ALA A 227 3.81 -20.89 -3.42
CA ALA A 227 4.53 -20.53 -4.65
C ALA A 227 5.35 -19.25 -4.47
N PHE A 228 4.77 -18.24 -3.82
CA PHE A 228 5.45 -17.00 -3.48
C PHE A 228 6.61 -17.22 -2.50
N THR A 229 6.41 -18.02 -1.46
CA THR A 229 7.47 -18.38 -0.50
C THR A 229 8.62 -19.13 -1.17
N ILE A 230 8.32 -20.09 -2.05
CA ILE A 230 9.32 -20.83 -2.82
C ILE A 230 10.12 -19.86 -3.72
N ALA A 231 9.44 -18.95 -4.41
CA ALA A 231 10.11 -17.96 -5.24
C ALA A 231 11.07 -17.08 -4.42
N LEU A 232 10.68 -16.63 -3.23
CA LEU A 232 11.56 -15.86 -2.36
C LEU A 232 12.74 -16.70 -1.84
N SER A 233 12.50 -17.95 -1.45
CA SER A 233 13.55 -18.83 -0.93
C SER A 233 14.62 -19.20 -1.98
N LEU A 234 14.24 -19.26 -3.26
CA LEU A 234 15.12 -19.51 -4.39
C LEU A 234 15.99 -18.31 -4.78
N HIS A 235 15.70 -17.10 -4.24
CA HIS A 235 16.56 -15.93 -4.48
C HIS A 235 17.48 -15.68 -3.28
N LYS A 236 17.08 -14.84 -2.34
CA LYS A 236 17.89 -14.50 -1.13
C LYS A 236 17.09 -14.67 0.15
N GLY A 237 15.84 -15.13 0.06
CA GLY A 237 14.92 -15.26 1.16
C GLY A 237 13.99 -14.03 1.30
N ILE A 238 13.59 -13.72 2.53
CA ILE A 238 12.60 -12.68 2.84
C ILE A 238 13.28 -11.31 2.84
N PRO A 239 12.90 -10.37 1.93
CA PRO A 239 13.39 -8.99 2.02
C PRO A 239 12.94 -8.35 3.34
N THR A 240 13.84 -7.68 4.06
CA THR A 240 13.53 -7.07 5.37
C THR A 240 12.39 -6.06 5.28
N VAL A 241 12.27 -5.34 4.17
CA VAL A 241 11.18 -4.40 3.94
C VAL A 241 9.80 -5.05 3.96
N LEU A 242 9.69 -6.34 3.63
CA LEU A 242 8.42 -7.08 3.66
C LEU A 242 7.84 -7.12 5.08
N ILE A 243 8.68 -7.09 6.13
CA ILE A 243 8.22 -7.04 7.52
C ILE A 243 7.40 -5.76 7.75
N TRP A 244 7.92 -4.60 7.35
CA TRP A 244 7.23 -3.32 7.48
C TRP A 244 5.93 -3.28 6.70
N VAL A 245 5.94 -3.79 5.46
CA VAL A 245 4.75 -3.91 4.63
C VAL A 245 3.70 -4.79 5.33
N MET A 246 4.10 -5.96 5.85
CA MET A 246 3.19 -6.87 6.56
C MET A 246 2.63 -6.27 7.85
N VAL A 247 3.46 -5.56 8.63
CA VAL A 247 3.00 -4.85 9.84
C VAL A 247 1.92 -3.84 9.48
N VAL A 248 2.14 -3.01 8.45
CA VAL A 248 1.14 -2.03 7.98
C VAL A 248 -0.14 -2.74 7.53
N ILE A 249 -0.05 -3.77 6.68
CA ILE A 249 -1.21 -4.50 6.17
C ILE A 249 -2.04 -5.12 7.31
N VAL A 250 -1.39 -5.80 8.25
CA VAL A 250 -2.07 -6.48 9.37
C VAL A 250 -2.72 -5.47 10.32
N VAL A 251 -1.98 -4.43 10.71
CA VAL A 251 -2.49 -3.40 11.63
C VAL A 251 -3.67 -2.65 11.00
N TYR A 252 -3.53 -2.16 9.78
CA TYR A 252 -4.60 -1.41 9.12
C TYR A 252 -5.75 -2.29 8.65
N GLY A 253 -5.48 -3.53 8.25
CA GLY A 253 -6.50 -4.53 8.00
C GLY A 253 -7.36 -4.81 9.23
N TYR A 254 -6.73 -4.91 10.41
CA TYR A 254 -7.43 -5.05 11.67
C TYR A 254 -8.21 -3.78 12.07
N ILE A 255 -7.57 -2.60 11.98
CA ILE A 255 -8.20 -1.32 12.32
C ILE A 255 -9.45 -1.10 11.47
N THR A 256 -9.37 -1.25 10.16
CA THR A 256 -10.48 -0.97 9.25
C THR A 256 -11.63 -1.97 9.39
N SER A 257 -11.33 -3.24 9.68
CA SER A 257 -12.34 -4.31 9.70
C SER A 257 -12.97 -4.53 11.08
N ASN A 258 -12.21 -4.34 12.17
CA ASN A 258 -12.61 -4.81 13.49
C ASN A 258 -12.79 -3.70 14.54
N THR A 259 -12.37 -2.45 14.26
CA THR A 259 -12.46 -1.38 15.26
C THR A 259 -13.59 -0.39 14.96
N THR A 260 -14.08 0.28 16.02
CA THR A 260 -15.03 1.41 15.88
C THR A 260 -14.38 2.57 15.15
N PHE A 261 -13.09 2.80 15.39
CA PHE A 261 -12.30 3.81 14.73
C PHE A 261 -12.30 3.63 13.20
N GLY A 262 -12.01 2.42 12.72
CA GLY A 262 -12.07 2.10 11.29
C GLY A 262 -13.47 2.33 10.71
N ARG A 263 -14.53 1.92 11.42
CA ARG A 263 -15.93 2.12 10.95
C ARG A 263 -16.32 3.58 10.80
N HIS A 264 -15.73 4.51 11.56
CA HIS A 264 -16.00 5.92 11.42
C HIS A 264 -15.58 6.47 10.04
N PHE A 265 -14.49 6.02 9.46
CA PHE A 265 -14.08 6.43 8.11
C PHE A 265 -15.10 6.03 7.05
N TYR A 266 -15.60 4.79 7.14
CA TYR A 266 -16.67 4.31 6.24
C TYR A 266 -17.96 5.08 6.41
N ALA A 267 -18.35 5.36 7.66
CA ALA A 267 -19.57 6.08 7.97
C ALA A 267 -19.53 7.52 7.42
N VAL A 268 -18.43 8.24 7.65
CA VAL A 268 -18.25 9.62 7.17
C VAL A 268 -18.31 9.67 5.63
N GLY A 269 -17.62 8.75 4.95
CA GLY A 269 -17.65 8.71 3.49
C GLY A 269 -18.99 8.24 2.91
N GLY A 270 -19.73 7.42 3.65
CA GLY A 270 -21.07 7.00 3.23
C GLY A 270 -22.10 8.13 3.30
N ASN A 271 -22.16 8.85 4.41
CA ASN A 271 -23.00 10.04 4.61
C ASN A 271 -22.49 10.85 5.81
N GLU A 272 -21.75 11.92 5.56
CA GLU A 272 -21.18 12.76 6.60
C GLU A 272 -22.27 13.39 7.48
N LYS A 273 -23.38 13.87 6.89
CA LYS A 273 -24.48 14.52 7.64
C LYS A 273 -25.14 13.55 8.61
N ALA A 274 -25.48 12.36 8.15
CA ALA A 274 -26.06 11.31 9.00
C ALA A 274 -25.08 10.86 10.09
N THR A 275 -23.80 10.74 9.78
CA THR A 275 -22.74 10.37 10.72
C THR A 275 -22.60 11.42 11.83
N LYS A 276 -22.63 12.71 11.48
CA LYS A 276 -22.60 13.80 12.44
C LYS A 276 -23.83 13.81 13.35
N LEU A 277 -25.03 13.57 12.79
CA LEU A 277 -26.26 13.44 13.57
C LEU A 277 -26.25 12.25 14.53
N SER A 278 -25.51 11.20 14.20
CA SER A 278 -25.28 10.04 15.10
C SER A 278 -24.24 10.30 16.21
N GLY A 279 -23.79 11.56 16.38
CA GLY A 279 -22.86 11.96 17.45
C GLY A 279 -21.37 11.74 17.15
N ILE A 280 -21.02 11.29 15.94
CA ILE A 280 -19.61 11.09 15.56
C ILE A 280 -19.00 12.43 15.13
N ASN A 281 -17.85 12.78 15.71
CA ASN A 281 -17.10 13.98 15.33
C ASN A 281 -16.40 13.77 13.97
N THR A 282 -17.06 14.21 12.89
CA THR A 282 -16.56 14.05 11.53
C THR A 282 -15.26 14.82 11.29
N ASN A 283 -15.07 15.99 11.93
CA ASN A 283 -13.84 16.76 11.82
C ASN A 283 -12.65 15.97 12.37
N LYS A 284 -12.81 15.30 13.53
CA LYS A 284 -11.76 14.44 14.09
C LYS A 284 -11.42 13.28 13.16
N VAL A 285 -12.39 12.73 12.45
CA VAL A 285 -12.15 11.63 11.50
C VAL A 285 -11.30 12.11 10.31
N TYR A 286 -11.63 13.28 9.72
CA TYR A 286 -10.81 13.89 8.66
C TYR A 286 -9.40 14.20 9.16
N PHE A 287 -9.29 14.86 10.32
CA PHE A 287 -7.99 15.19 10.92
C PHE A 287 -7.11 13.97 11.10
N LEU A 288 -7.65 12.88 11.65
CA LEU A 288 -6.92 11.65 11.88
C LEU A 288 -6.55 10.92 10.59
N ALA A 289 -7.36 11.02 9.51
CA ALA A 289 -7.02 10.46 8.21
C ALA A 289 -5.71 11.02 7.67
N TYR A 290 -5.58 12.37 7.66
CA TYR A 290 -4.38 13.02 7.14
C TYR A 290 -3.18 12.94 8.10
N THR A 291 -3.41 13.02 9.42
CA THR A 291 -2.36 12.80 10.42
C THR A 291 -1.73 11.40 10.25
N ASN A 292 -2.59 10.39 10.08
CA ASN A 292 -2.16 9.03 9.83
C ASN A 292 -1.45 8.88 8.47
N MET A 293 -1.90 9.62 7.44
CA MET A 293 -1.24 9.61 6.14
C MET A 293 0.19 10.16 6.24
N GLY A 294 0.39 11.24 6.99
CA GLY A 294 1.72 11.79 7.26
C GLY A 294 2.63 10.81 8.03
N PHE A 295 2.09 10.08 9.01
CA PHE A 295 2.82 9.01 9.70
C PHE A 295 3.28 7.89 8.75
N LEU A 296 2.41 7.42 7.88
CA LEU A 296 2.76 6.38 6.90
C LEU A 296 3.69 6.92 5.79
N ALA A 297 3.56 8.20 5.42
CA ALA A 297 4.50 8.84 4.51
C ALA A 297 5.92 8.92 5.12
N ALA A 298 6.05 9.12 6.43
CA ALA A 298 7.34 9.03 7.10
C ALA A 298 7.95 7.63 7.01
N LEU A 299 7.16 6.58 7.29
CA LEU A 299 7.61 5.20 7.15
C LEU A 299 8.03 4.88 5.70
N ALA A 300 7.23 5.31 4.72
CA ALA A 300 7.58 5.16 3.31
C ALA A 300 8.86 5.93 2.93
N GLY A 301 9.10 7.10 3.55
CA GLY A 301 10.34 7.86 3.41
C GLY A 301 11.56 7.10 3.89
N MET A 302 11.47 6.51 5.09
CA MET A 302 12.54 5.67 5.65
C MET A 302 12.86 4.48 4.74
N VAL A 303 11.83 3.76 4.30
CA VAL A 303 11.98 2.62 3.38
C VAL A 303 12.57 3.06 2.05
N THR A 304 12.17 4.24 1.53
CA THR A 304 12.68 4.75 0.24
C THR A 304 14.15 5.10 0.31
N ILE A 305 14.59 5.91 1.31
CA ILE A 305 15.99 6.28 1.43
C ILE A 305 16.88 5.09 1.81
N ALA A 306 16.39 4.18 2.66
CA ALA A 306 17.11 2.94 2.98
C ALA A 306 17.36 2.13 1.71
N ARG A 307 16.31 1.89 0.90
CA ARG A 307 16.43 1.13 -0.34
C ARG A 307 17.38 1.77 -1.34
N MET A 308 17.31 3.10 -1.51
CA MET A 308 18.19 3.83 -2.42
C MET A 308 19.57 4.09 -1.82
N THR A 309 19.77 3.76 -0.53
CA THR A 309 20.99 4.06 0.24
C THR A 309 21.44 5.52 0.14
N SER A 310 20.49 6.40 -0.13
CA SER A 310 20.71 7.84 -0.31
C SER A 310 19.39 8.61 -0.19
N ALA A 311 19.49 9.91 0.04
CA ALA A 311 18.38 10.85 -0.12
C ALA A 311 18.69 11.81 -1.28
N GLN A 312 17.69 12.06 -2.11
CA GLN A 312 17.81 12.91 -3.29
C GLN A 312 16.52 13.73 -3.49
N PRO A 313 16.60 15.00 -3.94
CA PRO A 313 15.42 15.87 -4.12
C PRO A 313 14.36 15.33 -5.08
N THR A 314 14.74 14.44 -5.98
CA THR A 314 13.83 13.83 -6.98
C THR A 314 13.07 12.62 -6.49
N TYR A 315 13.39 12.08 -5.31
CA TYR A 315 12.68 10.92 -4.78
C TYR A 315 11.22 11.23 -4.44
N GLY A 316 10.39 10.22 -4.46
CA GLY A 316 8.96 10.37 -4.20
C GLY A 316 8.16 11.01 -5.33
N GLN A 317 8.74 11.28 -6.51
CA GLN A 317 7.96 11.76 -7.65
C GLN A 317 6.99 10.70 -8.14
N SER A 318 5.73 11.09 -8.33
CA SER A 318 4.62 10.23 -8.78
C SER A 318 4.23 9.11 -7.80
N TYR A 319 4.73 9.11 -6.55
CA TYR A 319 4.33 8.14 -5.53
C TYR A 319 2.86 8.30 -5.14
N GLU A 320 2.35 9.53 -5.17
CA GLU A 320 0.92 9.83 -5.00
C GLU A 320 0.07 9.13 -6.05
N MET A 321 0.49 9.12 -7.31
CA MET A 321 -0.26 8.46 -8.39
C MET A 321 -0.29 6.93 -8.21
N ASP A 322 0.83 6.34 -7.81
CA ASP A 322 0.90 4.90 -7.54
C ASP A 322 0.00 4.51 -6.35
N ALA A 323 -0.01 5.31 -5.27
CA ALA A 323 -0.85 5.06 -4.10
C ALA A 323 -2.35 5.25 -4.40
N ILE A 324 -2.72 6.32 -5.10
CA ILE A 324 -4.10 6.59 -5.52
C ILE A 324 -4.57 5.51 -6.51
N GLY A 325 -3.72 5.17 -7.50
CA GLY A 325 -3.99 4.12 -8.47
C GLY A 325 -4.24 2.78 -7.80
N ALA A 326 -3.40 2.39 -6.85
CA ALA A 326 -3.57 1.16 -6.07
C ALA A 326 -4.91 1.13 -5.31
N CYS A 327 -5.36 2.26 -4.75
CA CYS A 327 -6.65 2.36 -4.06
C CYS A 327 -7.82 2.16 -5.03
N PHE A 328 -7.87 2.90 -6.14
CA PHE A 328 -9.00 2.83 -7.07
C PHE A 328 -9.03 1.51 -7.83
N ILE A 329 -7.91 1.02 -8.30
CA ILE A 329 -7.79 -0.32 -8.88
C ILE A 329 -8.17 -1.38 -7.85
N GLY A 330 -7.82 -1.19 -6.58
CA GLY A 330 -8.19 -2.05 -5.46
C GLY A 330 -9.67 -1.98 -5.07
N GLY A 331 -10.50 -1.19 -5.77
CA GLY A 331 -11.94 -1.09 -5.57
C GLY A 331 -12.36 -0.08 -4.51
N ALA A 332 -11.49 0.85 -4.13
CA ALA A 332 -11.92 2.01 -3.34
C ALA A 332 -12.79 2.93 -4.19
N SER A 333 -13.82 3.52 -3.56
CA SER A 333 -14.75 4.41 -4.27
C SER A 333 -14.23 5.83 -4.36
N ALA A 334 -14.30 6.43 -5.54
CA ALA A 334 -14.05 7.86 -5.74
C ALA A 334 -15.03 8.76 -4.98
N TYR A 335 -16.16 8.22 -4.50
CA TYR A 335 -17.13 8.94 -3.67
C TYR A 335 -16.96 8.67 -2.17
N GLY A 336 -16.00 7.87 -1.77
CA GLY A 336 -15.77 7.46 -0.39
C GLY A 336 -16.67 6.33 0.11
N GLY A 337 -16.48 5.94 1.36
CA GLY A 337 -17.31 4.97 2.07
C GLY A 337 -17.17 3.51 1.62
N ILE A 338 -16.41 3.22 0.57
CA ILE A 338 -16.19 1.87 0.05
C ILE A 338 -14.70 1.68 -0.27
N GLY A 339 -14.16 0.56 0.16
CA GLY A 339 -12.77 0.16 -0.04
C GLY A 339 -12.33 -0.81 1.05
N THR A 340 -11.32 -1.61 0.79
CA THR A 340 -10.80 -2.57 1.77
C THR A 340 -9.28 -2.65 1.66
N VAL A 341 -8.60 -2.87 2.78
CA VAL A 341 -7.13 -3.06 2.76
C VAL A 341 -6.72 -4.22 1.85
N PRO A 342 -7.34 -5.41 1.90
CA PRO A 342 -7.00 -6.47 0.94
C PRO A 342 -7.17 -6.07 -0.53
N GLY A 343 -8.22 -5.29 -0.85
CA GLY A 343 -8.41 -4.76 -2.20
C GLY A 343 -7.26 -3.85 -2.62
N VAL A 344 -6.90 -2.90 -1.76
CA VAL A 344 -5.77 -1.97 -2.01
C VAL A 344 -4.46 -2.72 -2.19
N ILE A 345 -4.23 -3.82 -1.46
CA ILE A 345 -3.02 -4.64 -1.65
C ILE A 345 -2.99 -5.29 -3.03
N ILE A 346 -4.13 -5.80 -3.52
CA ILE A 346 -4.23 -6.32 -4.89
C ILE A 346 -3.93 -5.19 -5.90
N GLY A 347 -4.46 -3.99 -5.69
CA GLY A 347 -4.16 -2.82 -6.51
C GLY A 347 -2.68 -2.42 -6.46
N ALA A 348 -2.04 -2.48 -5.29
CA ALA A 348 -0.62 -2.19 -5.11
C ALA A 348 0.27 -3.23 -5.83
N ILE A 349 -0.10 -4.52 -5.77
CA ILE A 349 0.58 -5.58 -6.53
C ILE A 349 0.45 -5.29 -8.04
N LEU A 350 -0.74 -4.91 -8.49
CA LEU A 350 -0.99 -4.60 -9.90
C LEU A 350 -0.14 -3.42 -10.37
N MET A 351 -0.09 -2.31 -9.60
CA MET A 351 0.80 -1.19 -9.87
C MET A 351 2.27 -1.61 -9.88
N GLY A 352 2.67 -2.48 -8.95
CA GLY A 352 4.01 -3.05 -8.90
C GLY A 352 4.36 -3.88 -10.16
N VAL A 353 3.42 -4.71 -10.62
CA VAL A 353 3.58 -5.49 -11.87
C VAL A 353 3.72 -4.58 -13.08
N ILE A 354 2.93 -3.51 -13.17
CA ILE A 354 3.04 -2.51 -14.23
C ILE A 354 4.41 -1.83 -14.18
N ASN A 355 4.84 -1.34 -13.01
CA ASN A 355 6.11 -0.66 -12.83
C ASN A 355 7.30 -1.56 -13.20
N LEU A 356 7.33 -2.77 -12.65
CA LEU A 356 8.39 -3.73 -12.91
C LEU A 356 8.37 -4.22 -14.36
N GLY A 357 7.20 -4.54 -14.90
CA GLY A 357 7.04 -5.01 -16.28
C GLY A 357 7.52 -3.99 -17.30
N MET A 358 7.12 -2.72 -17.13
CA MET A 358 7.61 -1.64 -18.01
C MET A 358 9.13 -1.44 -17.88
N SER A 359 9.67 -1.54 -16.66
CA SER A 359 11.12 -1.42 -16.44
C SER A 359 11.89 -2.56 -17.10
N LEU A 360 11.41 -3.81 -17.01
CA LEU A 360 12.03 -4.97 -17.67
C LEU A 360 11.96 -4.88 -19.19
N MET A 361 10.94 -4.24 -19.75
CA MET A 361 10.82 -3.96 -21.18
C MET A 361 11.69 -2.78 -21.64
N GLY A 362 12.40 -2.09 -20.74
CA GLY A 362 13.21 -0.92 -21.07
C GLY A 362 12.39 0.32 -21.42
N VAL A 363 11.12 0.41 -20.99
CA VAL A 363 10.26 1.56 -21.26
C VAL A 363 10.79 2.79 -20.52
N ASP A 364 10.97 3.90 -21.24
CA ASP A 364 11.42 5.18 -20.70
C ASP A 364 10.51 5.69 -19.56
N GLN A 365 11.10 6.37 -18.57
CA GLN A 365 10.36 6.85 -17.38
C GLN A 365 9.22 7.80 -17.72
N ASN A 366 9.33 8.60 -18.79
CA ASN A 366 8.26 9.51 -19.19
C ASN A 366 7.06 8.74 -19.75
N TRP A 367 7.31 7.70 -20.55
CA TRP A 367 6.25 6.81 -21.00
C TRP A 367 5.60 6.03 -19.84
N GLN A 368 6.38 5.64 -18.83
CA GLN A 368 5.82 5.02 -17.62
C GLN A 368 4.84 5.96 -16.91
N LYS A 369 5.13 7.27 -16.83
CA LYS A 369 4.20 8.26 -16.26
C LYS A 369 2.91 8.38 -17.09
N VAL A 370 3.00 8.36 -18.41
CA VAL A 370 1.83 8.37 -19.30
C VAL A 370 0.94 7.16 -19.05
N VAL A 371 1.54 5.95 -19.03
CA VAL A 371 0.80 4.72 -18.79
C VAL A 371 0.13 4.72 -17.41
N LYS A 372 0.83 5.14 -16.35
CA LYS A 372 0.26 5.27 -15.00
C LYS A 372 -0.93 6.23 -14.96
N GLY A 373 -0.81 7.38 -15.60
CA GLY A 373 -1.90 8.35 -15.69
C GLY A 373 -3.14 7.78 -16.40
N LEU A 374 -2.94 7.07 -17.50
CA LEU A 374 -4.02 6.43 -18.24
C LEU A 374 -4.67 5.28 -17.44
N VAL A 375 -3.85 4.46 -16.77
CA VAL A 375 -4.35 3.37 -15.90
C VAL A 375 -5.19 3.93 -14.75
N LEU A 376 -4.73 5.01 -14.11
CA LEU A 376 -5.49 5.69 -13.06
C LEU A 376 -6.82 6.22 -13.59
N LEU A 377 -6.82 6.90 -14.73
CA LEU A 377 -8.03 7.43 -15.36
C LEU A 377 -9.03 6.32 -15.68
N LEU A 378 -8.56 5.23 -16.28
CA LEU A 378 -9.40 4.08 -16.62
C LEU A 378 -10.00 3.42 -15.38
N ALA A 379 -9.23 3.29 -14.29
CA ALA A 379 -9.71 2.75 -13.02
C ALA A 379 -10.85 3.60 -12.42
N VAL A 380 -10.69 4.93 -12.44
CA VAL A 380 -11.72 5.86 -11.94
C VAL A 380 -12.95 5.85 -12.84
N ILE A 381 -12.79 5.85 -14.18
CA ILE A 381 -13.92 5.77 -15.13
C ILE A 381 -14.71 4.47 -14.85
N PHE A 382 -14.01 3.34 -14.70
CA PHE A 382 -14.66 2.05 -14.43
C PHE A 382 -15.47 2.10 -13.12
N ASP A 383 -14.92 2.65 -12.02
CA ASP A 383 -15.62 2.79 -10.75
C ASP A 383 -16.89 3.64 -10.89
N VAL A 384 -16.79 4.81 -11.54
CA VAL A 384 -17.90 5.75 -11.73
C VAL A 384 -19.01 5.15 -12.60
N VAL A 385 -18.65 4.55 -13.75
CA VAL A 385 -19.62 3.96 -14.69
C VAL A 385 -20.31 2.73 -14.10
N SER A 386 -19.55 1.86 -13.43
CA SER A 386 -20.10 0.67 -12.78
C SER A 386 -21.16 1.02 -11.71
N LYS A 387 -20.91 2.06 -10.91
CA LYS A 387 -21.86 2.51 -9.88
C LYS A 387 -23.07 3.22 -10.45
N ARG A 388 -22.92 3.97 -11.54
CA ARG A 388 -24.03 4.62 -12.24
C ARG A 388 -25.02 3.57 -12.77
N ASN A 389 -24.51 2.52 -13.39
CA ASN A 389 -25.34 1.44 -13.92
C ASN A 389 -26.02 0.64 -12.79
N GLY A 390 -25.33 0.39 -11.67
CA GLY A 390 -25.92 -0.28 -10.50
C GLY A 390 -27.09 0.50 -9.89
N LYS A 391 -27.05 1.83 -9.86
CA LYS A 391 -28.16 2.67 -9.40
C LYS A 391 -29.36 2.69 -10.33
N LEU A 392 -29.16 2.52 -11.63
CA LEU A 392 -30.24 2.43 -12.62
C LEU A 392 -31.03 1.12 -12.50
N ILE A 393 -30.33 0.01 -12.20
CA ILE A 393 -30.95 -1.31 -12.02
C ILE A 393 -31.72 -1.41 -10.70
N SER A 394 -31.36 -0.66 -9.67
CA SER A 394 -32.06 -0.67 -8.37
C SER A 394 -33.29 0.26 -8.33
N LYS A 395 -33.55 1.06 -9.36
CA LYS A 395 -34.73 1.95 -9.49
C LYS A 395 -35.86 1.35 -10.35
N ASN A 396 -35.60 0.23 -11.03
CA ASN A 396 -36.57 -0.60 -11.71
C ASN A 396 -36.79 -1.89 -10.88
#